data_0c320f0690ac2f1cd1dd11bf5b23ac3b
#
_entry.id   0c320f0690ac2f1cd1dd11bf5b23ac3b
#
_cell.length_a   1.000
_cell.length_b   1.000
_cell.length_c   1.000
_cell.angle_alpha   90.00
_cell.angle_beta   90.00
_cell.angle_gamma   90.00
#
_symmetry.space_group_name_H-M   'P 1'
#
loop_
_entity.id
_entity.type
_entity.pdbx_description
1 polymer ?
#
loop_
_entity_poly.entity_id
_entity_poly.type
_entity_poly.pdbx_seq_one_letter_code
_entity_poly.pdbx_strand_id
1 'polypeptide(L)'
;MFTTSFAGIYLPLGGFFLSFLSMNSTLLNAKEISRAISRISHEILERNQGAGNIALVGIRTRGVALSQRLRDKIKDIENLTVDHGVLDITLYRDDLTKRLQKPALKKTEILFALENKHIVLCDDVLFTGRTIRAAIDALMDFGRPSSVQLAVLVDRGHRELPIRPDYVGKNVPTAKSKRIQVLLNEEDGEDKVVIQEHSN
;
A
#
# COMPACT_ATOMS: atom_id res chain seq x y z
N MET A 1 -38.71 -69.58 -21.86
CA MET A 1 -38.56 -68.22 -22.37
C MET A 1 -38.48 -67.28 -21.17
N PHE A 2 -37.32 -67.02 -20.68
CA PHE A 2 -37.12 -66.20 -19.48
C PHE A 2 -36.30 -64.94 -19.88
N THR A 3 -36.90 -63.79 -19.78
CA THR A 3 -36.24 -62.50 -19.94
C THR A 3 -35.98 -61.96 -18.54
N THR A 4 -34.71 -61.94 -18.14
CA THR A 4 -34.20 -61.28 -16.95
C THR A 4 -33.82 -59.83 -17.27
N SER A 5 -34.58 -58.91 -16.68
CA SER A 5 -34.26 -57.48 -16.71
C SER A 5 -33.23 -57.17 -15.62
N PHE A 6 -32.08 -56.61 -16.01
CA PHE A 6 -31.08 -56.06 -15.10
C PHE A 6 -31.37 -54.57 -14.91
N ALA A 7 -31.84 -54.23 -13.72
CA ALA A 7 -31.94 -52.82 -13.29
C ALA A 7 -30.54 -52.28 -12.93
N GLY A 8 -30.06 -51.33 -13.71
CA GLY A 8 -28.82 -50.64 -13.42
C GLY A 8 -29.02 -49.62 -12.29
N ILE A 9 -28.32 -49.82 -11.20
CA ILE A 9 -28.23 -48.82 -10.10
C ILE A 9 -27.28 -47.74 -10.54
N TYR A 10 -27.81 -46.57 -10.80
CA TYR A 10 -27.00 -45.34 -10.95
C TYR A 10 -26.63 -44.83 -9.55
N LEU A 11 -25.34 -44.99 -9.18
CA LEU A 11 -24.78 -44.29 -8.06
C LEU A 11 -24.35 -42.89 -8.53
N PRO A 12 -24.81 -41.79 -7.89
CA PRO A 12 -24.28 -40.48 -8.19
C PRO A 12 -22.85 -40.36 -7.64
N LEU A 13 -21.89 -40.27 -8.53
CA LEU A 13 -20.53 -39.87 -8.18
C LEU A 13 -20.60 -38.47 -7.60
N GLY A 14 -20.44 -38.39 -6.27
CA GLY A 14 -20.37 -37.14 -5.51
C GLY A 14 -19.27 -36.26 -6.11
N GLY A 15 -19.70 -35.13 -6.65
CA GLY A 15 -18.77 -34.08 -7.09
C GLY A 15 -17.96 -33.60 -5.91
N PHE A 16 -16.69 -33.97 -5.87
CA PHE A 16 -15.70 -33.28 -5.05
C PHE A 16 -15.57 -31.87 -5.62
N PHE A 17 -16.33 -30.92 -5.07
CA PHE A 17 -16.02 -29.52 -5.16
C PHE A 17 -14.72 -29.31 -4.38
N LEU A 18 -13.57 -29.45 -5.06
CA LEU A 18 -12.33 -28.88 -4.60
C LEU A 18 -12.55 -27.35 -4.61
N SER A 19 -13.02 -26.81 -3.48
CA SER A 19 -12.87 -25.39 -3.24
C SER A 19 -11.38 -25.14 -3.22
N PHE A 20 -10.85 -24.53 -4.28
CA PHE A 20 -9.54 -23.91 -4.27
C PHE A 20 -9.59 -22.78 -3.23
N LEU A 21 -9.32 -23.13 -1.98
CA LEU A 21 -8.97 -22.18 -0.95
C LEU A 21 -7.73 -21.46 -1.48
N SER A 22 -7.91 -20.24 -1.99
CA SER A 22 -6.81 -19.32 -2.25
C SER A 22 -5.95 -19.29 -0.99
N MET A 23 -4.76 -19.88 -1.03
CA MET A 23 -3.87 -19.93 0.13
C MET A 23 -3.29 -18.54 0.35
N ASN A 24 -4.06 -17.71 1.08
CA ASN A 24 -3.60 -16.42 1.54
C ASN A 24 -2.55 -16.63 2.64
N SER A 25 -1.28 -16.39 2.34
CA SER A 25 -0.23 -16.42 3.35
C SER A 25 -0.08 -15.04 4.00
N THR A 26 -0.12 -15.01 5.32
CA THR A 26 0.11 -13.77 6.10
C THR A 26 1.60 -13.44 6.09
N LEU A 27 1.94 -12.27 5.60
CA LEU A 27 3.31 -11.73 5.55
C LEU A 27 3.65 -10.86 6.76
N LEU A 28 2.68 -10.09 7.26
CA LEU A 28 2.78 -9.29 8.47
C LEU A 28 1.45 -9.35 9.23
N ASN A 29 1.51 -9.53 10.52
CA ASN A 29 0.40 -9.34 11.45
C ASN A 29 0.42 -7.92 12.05
N ALA A 30 -0.61 -7.56 12.83
CA ALA A 30 -0.76 -6.23 13.43
C ALA A 30 0.47 -5.81 14.27
N LYS A 31 1.05 -6.73 15.05
CA LYS A 31 2.23 -6.44 15.89
C LYS A 31 3.47 -6.17 15.04
N GLU A 32 3.64 -6.89 13.95
CA GLU A 32 4.76 -6.70 13.01
C GLU A 32 4.62 -5.40 12.24
N ILE A 33 3.39 -5.01 11.82
CA ILE A 33 3.09 -3.71 11.22
C ILE A 33 3.44 -2.57 12.20
N SER A 34 3.00 -2.65 13.45
CA SER A 34 3.32 -1.66 14.48
C SER A 34 4.83 -1.51 14.71
N ARG A 35 5.57 -2.62 14.74
CA ARG A 35 7.05 -2.59 14.84
C ARG A 35 7.71 -1.96 13.61
N ALA A 36 7.20 -2.26 12.41
CA ALA A 36 7.71 -1.66 11.17
C ALA A 36 7.51 -0.14 11.17
N ILE A 37 6.31 0.35 11.57
CA ILE A 37 6.00 1.77 11.69
C ILE A 37 6.93 2.44 12.70
N SER A 38 7.12 1.83 13.88
CA SER A 38 8.02 2.37 14.89
C SER A 38 9.46 2.52 14.38
N ARG A 39 9.98 1.51 13.68
CA ARG A 39 11.32 1.55 13.08
C ARG A 39 11.43 2.61 12.00
N ILE A 40 10.47 2.67 11.07
CA ILE A 40 10.45 3.69 10.00
C ILE A 40 10.42 5.10 10.61
N SER A 41 9.66 5.34 11.68
CA SER A 41 9.61 6.64 12.34
C SER A 41 10.97 7.06 12.90
N HIS A 42 11.72 6.14 13.50
CA HIS A 42 13.10 6.42 13.97
C HIS A 42 14.06 6.67 12.79
N GLU A 43 13.97 5.89 11.71
CA GLU A 43 14.79 6.07 10.50
C GLU A 43 14.53 7.45 9.85
N ILE A 44 13.25 7.88 9.81
CA ILE A 44 12.88 9.22 9.29
C ILE A 44 13.51 10.31 10.15
N LEU A 45 13.38 10.23 11.47
CA LEU A 45 13.92 11.22 12.40
C LEU A 45 15.45 11.28 12.35
N GLU A 46 16.11 10.14 12.31
CA GLU A 46 17.58 10.05 12.23
C GLU A 46 18.09 10.71 10.95
N ARG A 47 17.54 10.35 9.79
CA ARG A 47 17.97 10.90 8.49
C ARG A 47 17.75 12.41 8.38
N ASN A 48 16.67 12.92 8.95
CA ASN A 48 16.31 14.33 8.87
C ASN A 48 16.78 15.17 10.08
N GLN A 49 17.55 14.57 11.00
CA GLN A 49 18.09 15.21 12.20
C GLN A 49 16.98 15.82 13.09
N GLY A 50 15.88 15.08 13.27
CA GLY A 50 14.72 15.47 14.04
C GLY A 50 13.50 15.81 13.18
N ALA A 51 12.42 16.26 13.81
CA ALA A 51 11.12 16.47 13.18
C ALA A 51 10.88 17.89 12.61
N GLY A 52 11.80 18.84 12.82
CA GLY A 52 11.54 20.27 12.61
C GLY A 52 11.10 20.70 11.19
N ASN A 53 11.66 20.08 10.17
CA ASN A 53 11.41 20.42 8.76
C ASN A 53 10.77 19.27 7.97
N ILE A 54 10.17 18.29 8.65
CA ILE A 54 9.50 17.16 8.00
C ILE A 54 8.02 17.49 7.81
N ALA A 55 7.46 17.03 6.68
CA ALA A 55 6.03 16.87 6.51
C ALA A 55 5.73 15.49 5.91
N LEU A 56 4.67 14.85 6.37
CA LEU A 56 4.22 13.55 5.88
C LEU A 56 3.07 13.75 4.90
N VAL A 57 3.12 13.08 3.75
CA VAL A 57 2.05 13.14 2.74
C VAL A 57 1.64 11.72 2.38
N GLY A 58 0.42 11.35 2.75
CA GLY A 58 -0.15 10.04 2.45
C GLY A 58 -0.81 10.00 1.07
N ILE A 59 -0.42 9.02 0.25
CA ILE A 59 -1.10 8.75 -1.02
C ILE A 59 -2.40 8.00 -0.72
N ARG A 60 -3.53 8.45 -1.28
CA ARG A 60 -4.82 7.75 -1.09
C ARG A 60 -4.78 6.36 -1.72
N THR A 61 -5.26 5.29 -1.06
CA THR A 61 -6.09 5.32 0.16
C THR A 61 -5.25 4.93 1.39
N ARG A 62 -4.57 3.81 1.40
CA ARG A 62 -3.88 3.24 2.59
C ARG A 62 -2.60 3.98 2.96
N GLY A 63 -1.98 4.70 2.01
CA GLY A 63 -0.86 5.60 2.32
C GLY A 63 -1.23 6.70 3.31
N VAL A 64 -2.52 7.11 3.36
CA VAL A 64 -3.02 8.09 4.34
C VAL A 64 -3.02 7.50 5.75
N ALA A 65 -3.55 6.30 5.93
CA ALA A 65 -3.53 5.61 7.22
C ALA A 65 -2.08 5.38 7.71
N LEU A 66 -1.20 4.94 6.80
CA LEU A 66 0.22 4.76 7.12
C LEU A 66 0.89 6.06 7.56
N SER A 67 0.70 7.16 6.81
CA SER A 67 1.29 8.47 7.13
C SER A 67 0.76 9.03 8.46
N GLN A 68 -0.52 8.79 8.76
CA GLN A 68 -1.12 9.17 10.04
C GLN A 68 -0.46 8.44 11.21
N ARG A 69 -0.29 7.13 11.10
CA ARG A 69 0.39 6.32 12.13
C ARG A 69 1.85 6.71 12.32
N LEU A 70 2.56 7.04 11.24
CA LEU A 70 3.93 7.55 11.31
C LEU A 70 3.98 8.90 12.02
N ARG A 71 3.05 9.82 11.70
CA ARG A 71 2.94 11.12 12.37
C ARG A 71 2.72 10.97 13.87
N ASP A 72 1.77 10.12 14.25
CA ASP A 72 1.45 9.90 15.66
C ASP A 72 2.66 9.29 16.38
N LYS A 73 3.38 8.37 15.74
CA LYS A 73 4.60 7.79 16.31
C LYS A 73 5.76 8.77 16.43
N ILE A 74 5.95 9.66 15.43
CA ILE A 74 6.95 10.75 15.51
C ILE A 74 6.61 11.71 16.64
N LYS A 75 5.32 12.04 16.80
CA LYS A 75 4.85 12.86 17.91
C LYS A 75 5.15 12.24 19.28
N ASP A 76 4.97 10.92 19.42
CA ASP A 76 5.30 10.19 20.65
C ASP A 76 6.80 10.25 20.99
N ILE A 77 7.67 10.26 19.96
CA ILE A 77 9.14 10.25 20.13
C ILE A 77 9.67 11.66 20.42
N GLU A 78 9.28 12.65 19.63
CA GLU A 78 9.84 13.99 19.64
C GLU A 78 9.00 15.02 20.44
N ASN A 79 7.78 14.66 20.86
CA ASN A 79 6.78 15.58 21.42
C ASN A 79 6.45 16.76 20.47
N LEU A 80 6.64 16.58 19.16
CA LEU A 80 6.39 17.57 18.12
C LEU A 80 5.49 16.99 17.06
N THR A 81 4.45 17.74 16.68
CA THR A 81 3.53 17.34 15.60
C THR A 81 4.04 17.89 14.28
N VAL A 82 4.38 17.02 13.34
CA VAL A 82 4.77 17.37 11.97
C VAL A 82 3.55 17.66 11.11
N ASP A 83 3.74 18.49 10.07
CA ASP A 83 2.71 18.73 9.07
C ASP A 83 2.29 17.45 8.37
N HIS A 84 1.01 17.36 8.04
CA HIS A 84 0.44 16.18 7.40
C HIS A 84 -0.50 16.59 6.26
N GLY A 85 -0.33 15.94 5.12
CA GLY A 85 -1.15 16.13 3.94
C GLY A 85 -1.68 14.82 3.37
N VAL A 86 -2.71 14.95 2.55
CA VAL A 86 -3.34 13.86 1.80
C VAL A 86 -3.27 14.18 0.33
N LEU A 87 -2.79 13.24 -0.49
CA LEU A 87 -2.60 13.40 -1.91
C LEU A 87 -3.46 12.42 -2.70
N ASP A 88 -4.35 12.93 -3.56
CA ASP A 88 -5.07 12.16 -4.56
C ASP A 88 -4.34 12.22 -5.90
N ILE A 89 -3.89 11.09 -6.38
CA ILE A 89 -3.14 10.97 -7.64
C ILE A 89 -4.00 10.56 -8.83
N THR A 90 -5.32 10.50 -8.65
CA THR A 90 -6.24 9.94 -9.65
C THR A 90 -6.06 10.58 -11.03
N LEU A 91 -5.86 11.90 -11.12
CA LEU A 91 -5.67 12.62 -12.40
C LEU A 91 -4.28 12.42 -13.03
N TYR A 92 -3.28 11.97 -12.28
CA TYR A 92 -1.88 11.83 -12.71
C TYR A 92 -1.51 10.40 -13.12
N ARG A 93 -2.46 9.47 -13.00
CA ARG A 93 -2.26 8.06 -13.35
C ARG A 93 -2.32 7.84 -14.85
N ASP A 94 -1.36 7.15 -15.40
CA ASP A 94 -1.25 6.81 -16.84
C ASP A 94 -2.15 5.63 -17.28
N ASP A 95 -2.78 4.91 -16.32
CA ASP A 95 -3.70 3.81 -16.60
C ASP A 95 -5.17 4.23 -16.73
N LEU A 96 -5.52 5.50 -16.49
CA LEU A 96 -6.90 6.01 -16.58
C LEU A 96 -7.46 6.01 -18.01
N THR A 97 -6.62 6.18 -19.01
CA THR A 97 -7.02 6.18 -20.43
C THR A 97 -7.63 4.86 -20.90
N LYS A 98 -7.39 3.77 -20.15
CA LYS A 98 -7.91 2.42 -20.43
C LYS A 98 -9.24 2.11 -19.72
N ARG A 99 -9.69 2.96 -18.79
CA ARG A 99 -10.93 2.75 -18.02
C ARG A 99 -12.01 3.71 -18.52
N LEU A 100 -13.05 3.15 -19.13
CA LEU A 100 -14.24 3.87 -19.65
C LEU A 100 -15.10 4.54 -18.55
N GLN A 101 -14.80 4.34 -17.28
CA GLN A 101 -15.54 4.94 -16.17
C GLN A 101 -14.81 6.18 -15.66
N LYS A 102 -15.55 7.30 -15.49
CA LYS A 102 -15.03 8.51 -14.83
C LYS A 102 -14.57 8.14 -13.40
N PRO A 103 -13.28 8.32 -13.05
CA PRO A 103 -12.82 8.01 -11.72
C PRO A 103 -13.47 8.97 -10.71
N ALA A 104 -13.82 8.45 -9.53
CA ALA A 104 -14.26 9.30 -8.43
C ALA A 104 -13.04 10.06 -7.88
N LEU A 105 -12.98 11.37 -8.14
CA LEU A 105 -11.95 12.25 -7.59
C LEU A 105 -12.19 12.42 -6.09
N LYS A 106 -11.17 12.15 -5.31
CA LYS A 106 -11.11 12.47 -3.89
C LYS A 106 -10.29 13.77 -3.73
N LYS A 107 -10.51 14.50 -2.65
CA LYS A 107 -9.83 15.78 -2.45
C LYS A 107 -8.37 15.58 -2.03
N THR A 108 -7.43 16.29 -2.66
CA THR A 108 -6.08 16.52 -2.13
C THR A 108 -6.15 17.59 -1.04
N GLU A 109 -5.47 17.36 0.07
CA GLU A 109 -5.47 18.24 1.25
C GLU A 109 -4.03 18.45 1.72
N ILE A 110 -3.35 19.43 1.14
CA ILE A 110 -2.04 19.93 1.57
C ILE A 110 -2.22 21.37 1.99
N LEU A 111 -2.33 21.61 3.32
CA LEU A 111 -2.68 22.92 3.91
C LEU A 111 -1.46 23.64 4.50
N PHE A 112 -0.26 23.26 4.10
CA PHE A 112 1.00 23.85 4.52
C PHE A 112 1.91 24.13 3.30
N ALA A 113 2.84 25.05 3.46
CA ALA A 113 3.82 25.37 2.41
C ALA A 113 4.87 24.24 2.30
N LEU A 114 5.21 23.84 1.06
CA LEU A 114 6.19 22.78 0.81
C LEU A 114 7.64 23.30 0.86
N GLU A 115 7.84 24.59 0.70
CA GLU A 115 9.15 25.24 0.67
C GLU A 115 9.91 24.99 1.97
N ASN A 116 11.19 24.66 1.84
CA ASN A 116 12.10 24.34 2.93
C ASN A 116 11.73 23.09 3.75
N LYS A 117 10.78 22.27 3.29
CA LYS A 117 10.40 21.03 3.96
C LYS A 117 10.97 19.78 3.25
N HIS A 118 11.26 18.77 4.05
CA HIS A 118 11.52 17.41 3.59
C HIS A 118 10.21 16.63 3.60
N ILE A 119 9.66 16.38 2.42
CA ILE A 119 8.38 15.66 2.29
C ILE A 119 8.66 14.16 2.30
N VAL A 120 8.01 13.43 3.19
CA VAL A 120 7.99 11.97 3.19
C VAL A 120 6.66 11.52 2.59
N LEU A 121 6.69 11.07 1.33
CA LEU A 121 5.55 10.41 0.68
C LEU A 121 5.36 9.03 1.29
N CYS A 122 4.12 8.70 1.64
CA CYS A 122 3.78 7.43 2.26
C CYS A 122 2.81 6.64 1.37
N ASP A 123 3.14 5.37 1.11
CA ASP A 123 2.27 4.43 0.39
C ASP A 123 2.32 3.04 1.03
N ASP A 124 1.33 2.20 0.78
CA ASP A 124 1.26 0.87 1.36
C ASP A 124 2.20 -0.13 0.66
N VAL A 125 2.20 -0.18 -0.67
CA VAL A 125 2.97 -1.15 -1.47
C VAL A 125 3.69 -0.48 -2.63
N LEU A 126 5.01 -0.58 -2.65
CA LEU A 126 5.80 -0.19 -3.81
C LEU A 126 5.97 -1.39 -4.76
N PHE A 127 5.56 -1.20 -6.00
CA PHE A 127 5.67 -2.18 -7.08
C PHE A 127 6.46 -1.61 -8.27
N THR A 128 5.78 -1.18 -9.32
CA THR A 128 6.43 -0.67 -10.56
C THR A 128 7.04 0.72 -10.42
N GLY A 129 6.56 1.50 -9.45
CA GLY A 129 6.91 2.91 -9.24
C GLY A 129 5.98 3.91 -9.91
N ARG A 130 5.00 3.46 -10.73
CA ARG A 130 4.08 4.35 -11.47
C ARG A 130 3.22 5.20 -10.55
N THR A 131 2.71 4.63 -9.45
CA THR A 131 1.98 5.35 -8.39
C THR A 131 2.82 6.49 -7.83
N ILE A 132 4.07 6.20 -7.49
CA ILE A 132 4.97 7.19 -6.88
C ILE A 132 5.37 8.28 -7.88
N ARG A 133 5.59 7.95 -9.15
CA ARG A 133 5.80 8.96 -10.20
C ARG A 133 4.61 9.93 -10.26
N ALA A 134 3.39 9.39 -10.35
CA ALA A 134 2.17 10.20 -10.37
C ALA A 134 2.03 11.07 -9.10
N ALA A 135 2.44 10.55 -7.94
CA ALA A 135 2.42 11.29 -6.68
C ALA A 135 3.44 12.43 -6.66
N ILE A 136 4.64 12.21 -7.19
CA ILE A 136 5.66 13.26 -7.30
C ILE A 136 5.17 14.36 -8.26
N ASP A 137 4.63 14.00 -9.44
CA ASP A 137 4.08 14.95 -10.40
C ASP A 137 2.97 15.81 -9.73
N ALA A 138 2.01 15.17 -9.06
CA ALA A 138 0.92 15.85 -8.36
C ALA A 138 1.42 16.74 -7.20
N LEU A 139 2.44 16.30 -6.46
CA LEU A 139 3.00 17.07 -5.35
C LEU A 139 3.66 18.37 -5.82
N MET A 140 4.33 18.36 -6.98
CA MET A 140 5.02 19.53 -7.52
C MET A 140 4.07 20.65 -7.93
N ASP A 141 2.78 20.38 -8.14
CA ASP A 141 1.77 21.43 -8.39
C ASP A 141 1.45 22.28 -7.12
N PHE A 142 1.82 21.77 -5.94
CA PHE A 142 1.61 22.46 -4.65
C PHE A 142 2.82 23.26 -4.18
N GLY A 143 3.97 23.15 -4.83
CA GLY A 143 5.17 23.90 -4.48
C GLY A 143 6.46 23.07 -4.67
N ARG A 144 7.58 23.65 -4.24
CA ARG A 144 8.90 23.06 -4.38
C ARG A 144 9.51 22.70 -3.03
N PRO A 145 9.40 21.44 -2.58
CA PRO A 145 10.03 21.00 -1.34
C PRO A 145 11.56 20.96 -1.45
N SER A 146 12.26 20.98 -0.33
CA SER A 146 13.71 20.77 -0.27
C SER A 146 14.12 19.37 -0.73
N SER A 147 13.32 18.37 -0.38
CA SER A 147 13.47 16.99 -0.88
C SER A 147 12.16 16.23 -0.79
N VAL A 148 12.07 15.16 -1.57
CA VAL A 148 10.99 14.15 -1.47
C VAL A 148 11.65 12.83 -1.14
N GLN A 149 11.20 12.22 -0.06
CA GLN A 149 11.60 10.89 0.43
C GLN A 149 10.39 9.97 0.34
N LEU A 150 10.61 8.66 0.26
CA LEU A 150 9.54 7.68 0.10
C LEU A 150 9.55 6.65 1.23
N ALA A 151 8.44 6.55 1.96
CA ALA A 151 8.19 5.52 2.96
C ALA A 151 7.10 4.55 2.48
N VAL A 152 7.38 3.25 2.53
CA VAL A 152 6.40 2.22 2.16
C VAL A 152 6.36 1.11 3.20
N LEU A 153 5.17 0.55 3.43
CA LEU A 153 5.04 -0.58 4.34
C LEU A 153 5.66 -1.84 3.71
N VAL A 154 5.44 -2.06 2.42
CA VAL A 154 5.97 -3.22 1.70
C VAL A 154 6.62 -2.80 0.39
N ASP A 155 7.85 -3.26 0.17
CA ASP A 155 8.51 -3.24 -1.13
C ASP A 155 8.50 -4.64 -1.73
N ARG A 156 7.79 -4.81 -2.87
CA ARG A 156 7.68 -6.11 -3.55
C ARG A 156 8.61 -6.31 -4.74
N GLY A 157 9.44 -5.31 -5.05
CA GLY A 157 10.31 -5.35 -6.22
C GLY A 157 9.58 -5.08 -7.55
N HIS A 158 10.14 -5.56 -8.67
CA HIS A 158 9.61 -5.45 -10.04
C HIS A 158 9.41 -4.03 -10.54
N ARG A 159 10.40 -3.17 -10.33
CA ARG A 159 10.39 -1.79 -10.81
C ARG A 159 10.32 -1.70 -12.34
N GLU A 160 9.51 -0.76 -12.83
CA GLU A 160 9.51 -0.30 -14.22
C GLU A 160 10.11 1.11 -14.34
N LEU A 161 10.19 1.84 -13.22
CA LEU A 161 10.78 3.16 -13.12
C LEU A 161 11.94 3.14 -12.10
N PRO A 162 12.95 4.02 -12.22
CA PRO A 162 14.11 4.06 -11.33
C PRO A 162 13.78 4.71 -9.98
N ILE A 163 12.72 4.21 -9.31
CA ILE A 163 12.23 4.70 -8.02
C ILE A 163 12.56 3.66 -6.95
N ARG A 164 13.19 4.12 -5.87
CA ARG A 164 13.49 3.31 -4.70
C ARG A 164 12.91 3.96 -3.45
N PRO A 165 12.43 3.18 -2.48
CA PRO A 165 12.00 3.75 -1.21
C PRO A 165 13.21 4.08 -0.34
N ASP A 166 13.08 5.13 0.45
CA ASP A 166 14.06 5.52 1.46
C ASP A 166 13.84 4.72 2.76
N TYR A 167 12.58 4.41 3.06
CA TYR A 167 12.16 3.71 4.27
C TYR A 167 11.22 2.56 3.89
N VAL A 168 11.49 1.36 4.40
CA VAL A 168 10.75 0.15 4.03
C VAL A 168 10.35 -0.64 5.27
N GLY A 169 9.07 -0.94 5.42
CA GLY A 169 8.61 -1.82 6.50
C GLY A 169 9.08 -3.26 6.30
N LYS A 170 8.86 -3.82 5.12
CA LYS A 170 9.32 -5.17 4.78
C LYS A 170 9.61 -5.31 3.29
N ASN A 171 10.77 -5.86 2.95
CA ASN A 171 11.08 -6.29 1.59
C ASN A 171 10.47 -7.68 1.36
N VAL A 172 9.65 -7.82 0.32
CA VAL A 172 8.96 -9.06 -0.02
C VAL A 172 9.11 -9.32 -1.52
N PRO A 173 10.28 -9.80 -1.97
CA PRO A 173 10.45 -10.17 -3.37
C PRO A 173 9.49 -11.32 -3.72
N THR A 174 8.60 -11.09 -4.68
CA THR A 174 7.55 -12.04 -5.08
C THR A 174 7.56 -12.27 -6.57
N ALA A 175 6.96 -13.36 -7.04
CA ALA A 175 6.67 -13.52 -8.45
C ALA A 175 5.66 -12.46 -8.93
N LYS A 176 5.72 -12.05 -10.21
CA LYS A 176 4.78 -11.06 -10.78
C LYS A 176 3.32 -11.52 -10.68
N SER A 177 3.08 -12.83 -10.75
CA SER A 177 1.76 -13.46 -10.62
C SER A 177 1.15 -13.37 -9.22
N LYS A 178 1.92 -13.06 -8.18
CA LYS A 178 1.40 -12.94 -6.82
C LYS A 178 1.02 -11.50 -6.51
N ARG A 179 -0.09 -11.29 -5.83
CA ARG A 179 -0.55 -9.97 -5.36
C ARG A 179 -0.24 -9.82 -3.87
N ILE A 180 0.31 -8.68 -3.48
CA ILE A 180 0.38 -8.27 -2.08
C ILE A 180 -0.79 -7.35 -1.79
N GLN A 181 -1.50 -7.62 -0.71
CA GLN A 181 -2.56 -6.77 -0.19
C GLN A 181 -2.22 -6.37 1.25
N VAL A 182 -2.18 -5.07 1.47
CA VAL A 182 -2.11 -4.47 2.80
C VAL A 182 -3.53 -4.19 3.25
N LEU A 183 -3.86 -4.54 4.47
CA LEU A 183 -5.10 -4.22 5.16
C LEU A 183 -4.72 -3.39 6.38
N LEU A 184 -5.36 -2.25 6.56
CA LEU A 184 -5.16 -1.36 7.71
C LEU A 184 -6.50 -1.11 8.38
N ASN A 185 -6.50 -1.11 9.71
CA ASN A 185 -7.73 -1.06 10.51
C ASN A 185 -8.63 0.13 10.15
N GLU A 186 -8.05 1.28 9.79
CA GLU A 186 -8.78 2.50 9.44
C GLU A 186 -9.61 2.37 8.17
N GLU A 187 -9.19 1.51 7.24
CA GLU A 187 -9.84 1.33 5.92
C GLU A 187 -10.50 -0.04 5.79
N ASP A 188 -9.92 -1.06 6.42
CA ASP A 188 -10.27 -2.47 6.18
C ASP A 188 -10.80 -3.19 7.44
N GLY A 189 -10.74 -2.54 8.62
CA GLY A 189 -11.19 -3.12 9.89
C GLY A 189 -10.20 -4.11 10.54
N GLU A 190 -9.06 -4.38 9.91
CA GLU A 190 -7.99 -5.23 10.45
C GLU A 190 -6.59 -4.78 10.00
N ASP A 191 -5.57 -5.12 10.78
CA ASP A 191 -4.16 -4.88 10.43
C ASP A 191 -3.51 -6.18 9.97
N LYS A 192 -3.21 -6.27 8.67
CA LYS A 192 -2.62 -7.47 8.08
C LYS A 192 -1.97 -7.19 6.73
N VAL A 193 -0.89 -7.88 6.42
CA VAL A 193 -0.38 -7.97 5.05
C VAL A 193 -0.45 -9.41 4.59
N VAL A 194 -1.08 -9.63 3.44
CA VAL A 194 -1.23 -10.96 2.85
C VAL A 194 -0.67 -11.03 1.44
N ILE A 195 -0.21 -12.21 1.06
CA ILE A 195 0.12 -12.56 -0.31
C ILE A 195 -0.95 -13.49 -0.86
N GLN A 196 -1.43 -13.18 -2.05
CA GLN A 196 -2.46 -13.94 -2.75
C GLN A 196 -1.91 -14.43 -4.09
N GLU A 197 -2.30 -15.61 -4.50
CA GLU A 197 -2.08 -16.05 -5.88
C GLU A 197 -3.09 -15.37 -6.79
N HIS A 198 -2.61 -14.81 -7.90
CA HIS A 198 -3.49 -14.23 -8.90
C HIS A 198 -4.09 -15.38 -9.70
N SER A 199 -5.35 -15.71 -9.45
CA SER A 199 -6.11 -16.58 -10.35
C SER A 199 -6.32 -15.80 -11.65
N ASN A 200 -5.69 -16.25 -12.73
CA ASN A 200 -5.97 -15.78 -14.09
C ASN A 200 -7.38 -16.15 -14.49
#